data_96760dccc03ec8335c3ca0ad278bf039
#
_entry.id   96760dccc03ec8335c3ca0ad278bf039
#
_cell.length_a   1.000
_cell.length_b   1.000
_cell.length_c   1.000
_cell.angle_alpha   90.00
_cell.angle_beta   90.00
_cell.angle_gamma   90.00
#
_symmetry.space_group_name_H-M   'P 1'
#
loop_
_entity.id
_entity.type
_entity.pdbx_description
1 polymer ?
#
loop_
_entity_poly.entity_id
_entity_poly.type
_entity_poly.pdbx_seq_one_letter_code
_entity_poly.pdbx_strand_id
1 'polypeptide(L)'
;MFGKVESERMPTRKIWDHAIDLKETFKPRKGKIYPLSKNVREEVQNFVEDQLRKGYIRPSKSPQTSLFFVGKKDGSKWMVMDYCNLNSQTVKNNYPLSLMTELIDNMGSKRVFTKMDLR
;
A
#
# COMPACT_ATOMS: atom_id res chain seq x y z
N MET A 1 -10.67 -5.33 -22.24
CA MET A 1 -9.82 -4.16 -22.50
C MET A 1 -9.67 -3.40 -21.19
N PHE A 2 -8.44 -3.18 -20.74
CA PHE A 2 -8.18 -2.57 -19.42
C PHE A 2 -8.13 -1.04 -19.55
N GLY A 3 -9.29 -0.39 -19.39
CA GLY A 3 -9.37 1.09 -19.41
C GLY A 3 -8.85 1.69 -18.10
N LYS A 4 -8.28 2.91 -18.15
CA LYS A 4 -7.78 3.63 -16.97
C LYS A 4 -8.88 3.79 -15.90
N VAL A 5 -10.09 4.12 -16.31
CA VAL A 5 -11.24 4.29 -15.40
C VAL A 5 -11.61 2.98 -14.69
N GLU A 6 -11.51 1.86 -15.39
CA GLU A 6 -11.79 0.54 -14.85
C GLU A 6 -10.74 0.12 -13.78
N SER A 7 -9.48 0.55 -13.95
CA SER A 7 -8.39 0.26 -13.02
C SER A 7 -8.37 1.18 -11.80
N GLU A 8 -9.11 2.29 -11.81
CA GLU A 8 -9.15 3.27 -10.72
C GLU A 8 -10.24 2.99 -9.66
N ARG A 9 -10.78 1.78 -9.62
CA ARG A 9 -11.76 1.38 -8.60
C ARG A 9 -11.24 0.24 -7.75
N MET A 10 -11.60 0.26 -6.47
CA MET A 10 -11.34 -0.86 -5.57
C MET A 10 -12.29 -2.03 -5.89
N PRO A 11 -11.80 -3.28 -5.85
CA PRO A 11 -12.65 -4.46 -5.97
C PRO A 11 -13.63 -4.55 -4.79
N THR A 12 -14.78 -5.17 -5.04
CA THR A 12 -15.75 -5.45 -3.97
C THR A 12 -15.14 -6.39 -2.94
N ARG A 13 -15.24 -6.04 -1.67
CA ARG A 13 -14.76 -6.86 -0.56
C ARG A 13 -15.42 -8.23 -0.53
N LYS A 14 -14.61 -9.25 -0.28
CA LYS A 14 -15.00 -10.65 -0.22
C LYS A 14 -14.52 -11.29 1.08
N ILE A 15 -15.11 -12.43 1.44
CA ILE A 15 -14.75 -13.18 2.66
C ILE A 15 -13.33 -13.74 2.64
N TRP A 16 -12.75 -13.86 1.45
CA TRP A 16 -11.38 -14.35 1.23
C TRP A 16 -10.35 -13.22 1.06
N ASP A 17 -10.74 -11.96 1.29
CA ASP A 17 -9.79 -10.87 1.30
C ASP A 17 -8.74 -11.11 2.39
N HIS A 18 -7.50 -10.75 2.10
CA HIS A 18 -6.41 -10.91 3.06
C HIS A 18 -6.65 -10.02 4.28
N ALA A 19 -6.74 -10.64 5.46
CA ALA A 19 -6.84 -9.94 6.73
C ALA A 19 -5.45 -9.56 7.27
N ILE A 20 -5.39 -8.47 8.02
CA ILE A 20 -4.20 -8.06 8.76
C ILE A 20 -4.48 -8.39 10.24
N ASP A 21 -3.99 -9.55 10.66
CA ASP A 21 -4.15 -10.01 12.04
C ASP A 21 -3.16 -9.30 12.95
N LEU A 22 -3.66 -8.69 14.01
CA LEU A 22 -2.84 -7.99 14.98
C LEU A 22 -2.59 -8.89 16.18
N LYS A 23 -1.41 -8.75 16.79
CA LYS A 23 -1.08 -9.45 18.06
C LYS A 23 -2.00 -8.95 19.18
N GLU A 24 -2.30 -9.79 20.15
CA GLU A 24 -3.10 -9.43 21.33
C GLU A 24 -2.48 -8.25 22.12
N THR A 25 -1.16 -8.12 22.04
CA THR A 25 -0.40 -7.02 22.66
C THR A 25 -0.44 -5.73 21.87
N PHE A 26 -1.24 -5.65 20.78
CA PHE A 26 -1.31 -4.46 19.95
C PHE A 26 -1.64 -3.20 20.73
N LYS A 27 -0.80 -2.19 20.60
CA LYS A 27 -1.02 -0.86 21.19
C LYS A 27 -1.02 0.18 20.06
N PRO A 28 -2.16 0.84 19.81
CA PRO A 28 -2.23 1.87 18.78
C PRO A 28 -1.30 3.03 19.14
N ARG A 29 -0.61 3.55 18.14
CA ARG A 29 0.32 4.67 18.30
C ARG A 29 -0.11 5.84 17.43
N LYS A 30 -0.24 7.01 18.02
CA LYS A 30 -0.37 8.25 17.26
C LYS A 30 0.99 8.65 16.71
N GLY A 31 1.09 8.78 15.39
CA GLY A 31 2.26 9.35 14.74
C GLY A 31 2.42 10.83 15.11
N LYS A 32 3.66 11.31 15.09
CA LYS A 32 3.95 12.74 15.27
C LYS A 32 3.46 13.51 14.05
N ILE A 33 2.84 14.67 14.29
CA ILE A 33 2.51 15.62 13.22
C ILE A 33 3.75 16.48 12.99
N TYR A 34 4.26 16.47 11.77
CA TYR A 34 5.38 17.33 11.37
C TYR A 34 4.85 18.56 10.66
N PRO A 35 5.42 19.74 10.94
CA PRO A 35 5.07 20.95 10.21
C PRO A 35 5.50 20.80 8.76
N LEU A 36 4.56 21.02 7.84
CA LEU A 36 4.83 20.97 6.40
C LEU A 36 4.98 22.38 5.85
N SER A 37 5.90 22.58 4.91
CA SER A 37 5.97 23.82 4.14
C SER A 37 4.68 24.01 3.33
N LYS A 38 4.38 25.26 2.94
CA LYS A 38 3.15 25.59 2.21
C LYS A 38 2.98 24.74 0.95
N ASN A 39 4.02 24.63 0.12
CA ASN A 39 3.97 23.86 -1.14
C ASN A 39 3.71 22.37 -0.90
N VAL A 40 4.34 21.79 0.13
CA VAL A 40 4.14 20.38 0.46
C VAL A 40 2.73 20.15 0.98
N ARG A 41 2.17 21.10 1.73
CA ARG A 41 0.79 20.99 2.24
C ARG A 41 -0.23 20.98 1.10
N GLU A 42 -0.07 21.83 0.11
CA GLU A 42 -0.94 21.89 -1.07
C GLU A 42 -0.88 20.57 -1.85
N GLU A 43 0.32 20.02 -2.04
CA GLU A 43 0.48 18.70 -2.70
C GLU A 43 -0.20 17.56 -1.92
N VAL A 44 -0.02 17.55 -0.59
CA VAL A 44 -0.71 16.56 0.28
C VAL A 44 -2.22 16.68 0.15
N GLN A 45 -2.74 17.90 0.17
CA GLN A 45 -4.17 18.13 0.05
C GLN A 45 -4.70 17.63 -1.30
N ASN A 46 -4.05 17.99 -2.40
CA ASN A 46 -4.43 17.54 -3.74
C ASN A 46 -4.40 16.00 -3.86
N PHE A 47 -3.36 15.38 -3.29
CA PHE A 47 -3.26 13.92 -3.25
C PHE A 47 -4.42 13.29 -2.46
N VAL A 48 -4.69 13.78 -1.25
CA VAL A 48 -5.77 13.25 -0.40
C VAL A 48 -7.13 13.41 -1.09
N GLU A 49 -7.41 14.55 -1.70
CA GLU A 49 -8.65 14.81 -2.44
C GLU A 49 -8.81 13.85 -3.62
N ASP A 50 -7.74 13.61 -4.40
CA ASP A 50 -7.76 12.64 -5.50
C ASP A 50 -8.01 11.20 -5.01
N GLN A 51 -7.35 10.78 -3.92
CA GLN A 51 -7.55 9.46 -3.33
C GLN A 51 -8.96 9.27 -2.74
N LEU A 52 -9.52 10.31 -2.13
CA LEU A 52 -10.90 10.30 -1.65
C LEU A 52 -11.89 10.18 -2.81
N ARG A 53 -11.66 10.96 -3.88
CA ARG A 53 -12.49 10.93 -5.09
C ARG A 53 -12.50 9.55 -5.75
N LYS A 54 -11.35 8.86 -5.78
CA LYS A 54 -11.20 7.49 -6.30
C LYS A 54 -11.72 6.41 -5.35
N GLY A 55 -12.07 6.75 -4.13
CA GLY A 55 -12.52 5.81 -3.11
C GLY A 55 -11.41 4.92 -2.54
N TYR A 56 -10.14 5.25 -2.77
CA TYR A 56 -9.00 4.48 -2.25
C TYR A 56 -8.78 4.70 -0.77
N ILE A 57 -9.18 5.85 -0.27
CA ILE A 57 -9.15 6.18 1.16
C ILE A 57 -10.52 6.69 1.61
N ARG A 58 -10.73 6.67 2.92
CA ARG A 58 -11.95 7.20 3.57
C ARG A 58 -11.57 7.93 4.85
N PRO A 59 -12.39 8.85 5.34
CA PRO A 59 -12.21 9.42 6.68
C PRO A 59 -12.16 8.32 7.74
N SER A 60 -11.22 8.43 8.66
CA SER A 60 -10.98 7.41 9.69
C SER A 60 -10.94 8.03 11.08
N LYS A 61 -11.50 7.32 12.08
CA LYS A 61 -11.37 7.62 13.51
C LYS A 61 -10.37 6.68 14.21
N SER A 62 -9.49 6.00 13.42
CA SER A 62 -8.50 5.08 13.97
C SER A 62 -7.58 5.80 14.97
N PRO A 63 -7.30 5.18 16.12
CA PRO A 63 -6.29 5.69 17.06
C PRO A 63 -4.85 5.51 16.53
N GLN A 64 -4.66 4.69 15.50
CA GLN A 64 -3.37 4.47 14.84
C GLN A 64 -3.20 5.46 13.71
N THR A 65 -2.06 6.17 13.69
CA THR A 65 -1.71 7.08 12.60
C THR A 65 -0.26 6.89 12.18
N SER A 66 -0.02 6.90 10.87
CA SER A 66 1.32 6.84 10.29
C SER A 66 1.34 7.60 9.00
N LEU A 67 2.12 8.66 8.93
CA LEU A 67 2.33 9.40 7.70
C LEU A 67 3.78 9.85 7.61
N PHE A 68 4.41 9.56 6.50
CA PHE A 68 5.77 9.97 6.23
C PHE A 68 5.90 10.50 4.80
N PHE A 69 6.70 11.55 4.61
CA PHE A 69 6.96 12.19 3.32
C PHE A 69 8.38 11.97 2.88
N VAL A 70 8.58 11.48 1.66
CA VAL A 70 9.91 11.37 1.06
C VAL A 70 9.98 12.18 -0.24
N GLY A 71 10.93 13.10 -0.33
CA GLY A 71 11.35 13.71 -1.59
C GLY A 71 12.29 12.78 -2.34
N LYS A 72 12.12 12.64 -3.66
CA LYS A 72 13.07 11.97 -4.53
C LYS A 72 14.18 12.90 -5.00
N LYS A 73 15.29 12.31 -5.47
CA LYS A 73 16.43 13.05 -6.02
C LYS A 73 16.08 13.85 -7.29
N ASP A 74 15.05 13.46 -8.02
CA ASP A 74 14.53 14.14 -9.22
C ASP A 74 13.61 15.34 -8.89
N GLY A 75 13.45 15.68 -7.61
CA GLY A 75 12.55 16.73 -7.16
C GLY A 75 11.09 16.32 -7.05
N SER A 76 10.72 15.13 -7.49
CA SER A 76 9.37 14.59 -7.29
C SER A 76 9.16 14.24 -5.80
N LYS A 77 7.92 14.34 -5.34
CA LYS A 77 7.55 14.03 -3.97
C LYS A 77 6.63 12.82 -3.97
N TRP A 78 6.94 11.87 -3.10
CA TRP A 78 6.13 10.66 -2.94
C TRP A 78 5.57 10.63 -1.53
N MET A 79 4.30 10.31 -1.44
CA MET A 79 3.68 10.04 -0.16
C MET A 79 3.96 8.59 0.21
N VAL A 80 4.77 8.39 1.24
CA VAL A 80 5.10 7.08 1.77
C VAL A 80 4.53 6.96 3.17
N MET A 81 3.84 5.86 3.44
CA MET A 81 3.32 5.52 4.76
C MET A 81 4.34 4.68 5.52
N ASP A 82 4.70 5.11 6.71
CA ASP A 82 5.54 4.30 7.59
C ASP A 82 4.69 3.25 8.33
N TYR A 83 4.76 2.01 7.88
CA TYR A 83 4.10 0.87 8.49
C TYR A 83 4.98 0.08 9.46
N CYS A 84 6.20 0.53 9.79
CA CYS A 84 7.12 -0.20 10.67
C CYS A 84 6.47 -0.60 12.00
N ASN A 85 5.78 0.34 12.65
CA ASN A 85 5.08 0.06 13.89
C ASN A 85 3.93 -0.94 13.70
N LEU A 86 3.13 -0.78 12.66
CA LEU A 86 2.05 -1.71 12.35
C LEU A 86 2.61 -3.11 12.05
N ASN A 87 3.59 -3.20 11.17
CA ASN A 87 4.21 -4.47 10.77
C ASN A 87 4.86 -5.22 11.92
N SER A 88 5.43 -4.51 12.90
CA SER A 88 5.99 -5.14 14.10
C SER A 88 4.94 -5.79 15.01
N GLN A 89 3.70 -5.33 14.90
CA GLN A 89 2.57 -5.75 15.73
C GLN A 89 1.57 -6.65 14.97
N THR A 90 1.81 -6.94 13.70
CA THR A 90 1.04 -7.93 12.94
C THR A 90 1.55 -9.34 13.21
N VAL A 91 0.64 -10.31 13.17
CA VAL A 91 0.98 -11.73 13.13
C VAL A 91 1.57 -12.01 11.75
N LYS A 92 2.80 -12.54 11.72
CA LYS A 92 3.46 -12.83 10.44
C LYS A 92 2.82 -14.04 9.79
N ASN A 93 2.43 -13.89 8.53
CA ASN A 93 2.03 -15.02 7.71
C ASN A 93 3.29 -15.70 7.15
N ASN A 94 3.56 -16.91 7.61
CA ASN A 94 4.71 -17.70 7.21
C ASN A 94 4.36 -18.70 6.10
N TYR A 95 3.44 -18.33 5.20
CA TYR A 95 3.12 -19.19 4.05
C TYR A 95 4.37 -19.42 3.20
N PRO A 96 4.76 -20.69 2.96
CA PRO A 96 5.95 -20.98 2.17
C PRO A 96 5.73 -20.53 0.73
N LEU A 97 6.62 -19.68 0.25
CA LEU A 97 6.67 -19.31 -1.16
C LEU A 97 7.47 -20.38 -1.91
N SER A 98 7.10 -20.64 -3.17
CA SER A 98 7.86 -21.50 -4.06
C SER A 98 9.29 -20.97 -4.22
N LEU A 99 10.27 -21.87 -4.26
CA LEU A 99 11.65 -21.49 -4.49
C LEU A 99 11.78 -20.82 -5.86
N MET A 100 12.52 -19.72 -5.90
CA MET A 100 12.72 -18.96 -7.15
C MET A 100 13.38 -19.82 -8.24
N THR A 101 14.28 -20.71 -7.85
CA THR A 101 14.94 -21.66 -8.76
C THR A 101 13.93 -22.59 -9.43
N GLU A 102 13.00 -23.17 -8.66
CA GLU A 102 11.96 -24.03 -9.20
C GLU A 102 11.02 -23.27 -10.17
N LEU A 103 10.73 -22.01 -9.87
CA LEU A 103 9.92 -21.17 -10.76
C LEU A 103 10.65 -20.93 -12.10
N ILE A 104 11.95 -20.65 -12.05
CA ILE A 104 12.78 -20.45 -13.24
C ILE A 104 12.87 -21.76 -14.05
N ASP A 105 13.10 -22.89 -13.40
CA ASP A 105 13.18 -24.19 -14.07
C ASP A 105 11.84 -24.54 -14.75
N ASN A 106 10.72 -24.27 -14.10
CA ASN A 106 9.39 -24.46 -14.67
C ASN A 106 9.12 -23.55 -15.89
N MET A 107 9.80 -22.42 -15.99
CA MET A 107 9.70 -21.52 -17.15
C MET A 107 10.58 -21.96 -18.32
N GLY A 108 11.69 -22.67 -18.07
CA GLY A 108 12.71 -23.00 -19.09
C GLY A 108 12.19 -23.77 -20.30
N SER A 109 11.08 -24.51 -20.15
CA SER A 109 10.44 -25.26 -21.25
C SER A 109 9.32 -24.49 -21.98
N LYS A 110 8.99 -23.29 -21.55
CA LYS A 110 7.87 -22.51 -22.09
C LYS A 110 8.34 -21.53 -23.16
N ARG A 111 7.51 -21.32 -24.18
CA ARG A 111 7.79 -20.40 -25.32
C ARG A 111 7.00 -19.11 -25.26
N VAL A 112 5.95 -19.08 -24.47
CA VAL A 112 5.06 -17.92 -24.35
C VAL A 112 4.94 -17.52 -22.89
N PHE A 113 5.18 -16.26 -22.61
CA PHE A 113 5.12 -15.69 -21.27
C PHE A 113 4.13 -14.52 -21.25
N THR A 114 3.31 -14.44 -20.22
CA THR A 114 2.43 -13.29 -19.97
C THR A 114 2.88 -12.59 -18.70
N LYS A 115 3.15 -11.29 -18.81
CA LYS A 115 3.40 -10.43 -17.65
C LYS A 115 2.15 -9.60 -17.38
N MET A 116 1.60 -9.71 -16.17
CA MET A 116 0.50 -8.87 -15.71
C MET A 116 0.98 -7.97 -14.59
N ASP A 117 0.58 -6.71 -14.65
CA ASP A 117 0.75 -5.74 -13.59
C ASP A 117 -0.64 -5.40 -13.02
N LEU A 118 -0.88 -5.74 -11.77
CA LEU A 118 -2.13 -5.46 -11.08
C LEU A 118 -2.04 -4.08 -10.44
N ARG A 119 -2.96 -3.21 -10.82
CA ARG A 119 -3.11 -1.87 -10.24
C ARG A 119 -4.28 -1.82 -9.28
#